data_6423c34ae6c5a45b04301ebcc2c39b9e
#
_entry.id   6423c34ae6c5a45b04301ebcc2c39b9e
#
_cell.length_a   1.000
_cell.length_b   1.000
_cell.length_c   1.000
_cell.angle_alpha   90.00
_cell.angle_beta   90.00
_cell.angle_gamma   90.00
#
_symmetry.space_group_name_H-M   'P 1'
#
loop_
_entity.id
_entity.type
_entity.pdbx_description
1 polymer ?
#
loop_
_entity_poly.entity_id
_entity_poly.type
_entity_poly.pdbx_seq_one_letter_code
_entity_poly.pdbx_strand_id
1 'polypeptide(L)'
;MASSMLEHDYRQLALLSRKASASSGLTSFIWSSNNAKEGEEIKDSAERVLLLLRNSTSTTATTTTTNERRIDSETMLAPVRLSCQSRRPELVGQALGIVQKLVGMSEEGWCTAADVHTVLGLLQSVEAVYDESVQLKILQTCLVVLQSPRLHPRNAETILSLVSLCFRAMTPRGKGQV
;
A
#
# COMPACT_ATOMS: atom_id res chain seq x y z
N MET A 1 4.74 -15.83 -11.76
CA MET A 1 4.29 -14.60 -12.47
C MET A 1 3.88 -13.48 -11.51
N ALA A 2 3.17 -13.76 -10.43
CA ALA A 2 2.73 -12.75 -9.45
C ALA A 2 3.88 -12.01 -8.75
N SER A 3 4.93 -12.71 -8.35
CA SER A 3 6.12 -12.11 -7.72
C SER A 3 6.81 -11.05 -8.61
N SER A 4 6.92 -11.30 -9.90
CA SER A 4 7.53 -10.37 -10.87
C SER A 4 6.70 -9.08 -11.02
N MET A 5 5.38 -9.18 -10.90
CA MET A 5 4.47 -8.03 -10.95
C MET A 5 4.63 -7.13 -9.72
N LEU A 6 4.71 -7.73 -8.53
CA LEU A 6 4.96 -7.03 -7.28
C LEU A 6 6.36 -6.39 -7.25
N GLU A 7 7.39 -7.08 -7.75
CA GLU A 7 8.73 -6.50 -7.88
C GLU A 7 8.72 -5.21 -8.70
N HIS A 8 7.97 -5.20 -9.81
CA HIS A 8 7.84 -4.00 -10.63
C HIS A 8 7.21 -2.85 -9.84
N ASP A 9 6.14 -3.12 -9.10
CA ASP A 9 5.43 -2.09 -8.34
C ASP A 9 6.25 -1.52 -7.18
N TYR A 10 6.98 -2.36 -6.44
CA TYR A 10 7.86 -1.88 -5.38
C TYR A 10 9.05 -1.09 -5.95
N ARG A 11 9.57 -1.45 -7.14
CA ARG A 11 10.56 -0.61 -7.84
C ARG A 11 10.00 0.76 -8.20
N GLN A 12 8.78 0.80 -8.73
CA GLN A 12 8.11 2.06 -9.05
C GLN A 12 7.91 2.91 -7.80
N LEU A 13 7.49 2.31 -6.70
CA LEU A 13 7.34 2.99 -5.43
C LEU A 13 8.67 3.59 -4.95
N ALA A 14 9.77 2.84 -5.00
CA ALA A 14 11.11 3.31 -4.64
C ALA A 14 11.59 4.46 -5.56
N LEU A 15 11.29 4.41 -6.86
CA LEU A 15 11.63 5.48 -7.80
C LEU A 15 10.82 6.75 -7.54
N LEU A 16 9.51 6.62 -7.29
CA LEU A 16 8.64 7.74 -6.97
C LEU A 16 9.06 8.43 -5.66
N SER A 17 9.43 7.64 -4.64
CA SER A 17 9.89 8.20 -3.36
C SER A 17 11.18 9.02 -3.52
N ARG A 18 12.13 8.56 -4.35
CA ARG A 18 13.35 9.31 -4.70
C ARG A 18 13.03 10.61 -5.43
N LYS A 19 12.13 10.56 -6.42
CA LYS A 19 11.70 11.75 -7.17
C LYS A 19 11.01 12.76 -6.25
N ALA A 20 10.19 12.27 -5.34
CA ALA A 20 9.49 13.09 -4.35
C ALA A 20 10.45 13.79 -3.38
N SER A 21 11.57 13.13 -3.01
CA SER A 21 12.63 13.73 -2.20
C SER A 21 13.43 14.80 -2.96
N ALA A 22 13.67 14.60 -4.26
CA ALA A 22 14.46 15.52 -5.09
C ALA A 22 13.70 16.80 -5.45
N SER A 23 12.37 16.75 -5.60
CA SER A 23 11.56 17.91 -6.01
C SER A 23 11.34 18.96 -4.91
N SER A 24 11.69 18.67 -3.67
CA SER A 24 11.54 19.61 -2.54
C SER A 24 12.66 20.67 -2.44
N GLY A 25 13.59 20.72 -3.39
CA GLY A 25 14.88 21.43 -3.30
C GLY A 25 14.88 22.95 -3.52
N LEU A 26 13.76 23.65 -3.75
CA LEU A 26 13.83 25.07 -4.13
C LEU A 26 13.03 26.09 -3.30
N THR A 27 12.18 25.69 -2.36
CA THR A 27 11.30 26.68 -1.72
C THR A 27 11.18 26.66 -0.20
N SER A 28 11.83 25.78 0.55
CA SER A 28 11.78 25.88 2.02
C SER A 28 12.80 24.99 2.74
N PHE A 29 13.83 25.60 3.30
CA PHE A 29 14.93 24.94 4.02
C PHE A 29 14.49 24.13 5.27
N ILE A 30 13.35 24.42 5.88
CA ILE A 30 12.91 23.80 7.12
C ILE A 30 11.94 22.61 6.87
N TRP A 31 11.10 22.67 5.85
CA TRP A 31 10.19 21.57 5.46
C TRP A 31 10.86 20.50 4.59
N SER A 32 12.02 20.83 4.02
CA SER A 32 12.75 19.95 3.10
C SER A 32 13.40 18.76 3.80
N SER A 33 13.88 18.90 5.04
CA SER A 33 14.61 17.82 5.71
C SER A 33 13.70 16.64 6.11
N ASN A 34 12.48 16.90 6.57
CA ASN A 34 11.53 15.85 6.96
C ASN A 34 11.03 15.08 5.75
N ASN A 35 10.72 15.79 4.65
CA ASN A 35 10.25 15.17 3.41
C ASN A 35 11.33 14.30 2.73
N ALA A 36 12.58 14.70 2.80
CA ALA A 36 13.71 13.93 2.27
C ALA A 36 13.91 12.64 3.07
N LYS A 37 13.84 12.71 4.40
CA LYS A 37 13.95 11.55 5.29
C LYS A 37 12.82 10.55 5.08
N GLU A 38 11.59 11.05 4.98
CA GLU A 38 10.41 10.22 4.72
C GLU A 38 10.51 9.46 3.38
N GLY A 39 10.96 10.14 2.32
CA GLY A 39 11.19 9.50 1.03
C GLY A 39 12.29 8.44 1.07
N GLU A 40 13.36 8.65 1.84
CA GLU A 40 14.41 7.66 2.04
C GLU A 40 13.89 6.43 2.81
N GLU A 41 13.10 6.62 3.86
CA GLU A 41 12.49 5.52 4.63
C GLU A 41 11.56 4.66 3.76
N ILE A 42 10.74 5.28 2.90
CA ILE A 42 9.87 4.56 1.95
C ILE A 42 10.73 3.74 0.99
N LYS A 43 11.76 4.35 0.42
CA LYS A 43 12.69 3.69 -0.51
C LYS A 43 13.35 2.48 0.14
N ASP A 44 13.97 2.66 1.30
CA ASP A 44 14.69 1.60 2.01
C ASP A 44 13.77 0.44 2.38
N SER A 45 12.54 0.76 2.81
CA SER A 45 11.52 -0.25 3.10
C SER A 45 11.10 -1.01 1.85
N ALA A 46 10.91 -0.33 0.71
CA ALA A 46 10.58 -0.96 -0.57
C ALA A 46 11.73 -1.84 -1.10
N GLU A 47 12.98 -1.39 -0.98
CA GLU A 47 14.16 -2.16 -1.37
C GLU A 47 14.33 -3.45 -0.54
N ARG A 48 14.01 -3.40 0.77
CA ARG A 48 13.98 -4.61 1.61
C ARG A 48 12.98 -5.64 1.10
N VAL A 49 11.77 -5.21 0.75
CA VAL A 49 10.76 -6.11 0.17
C VAL A 49 11.26 -6.69 -1.15
N LEU A 50 11.88 -5.89 -2.01
CA LEU A 50 12.44 -6.37 -3.28
C LEU A 50 13.51 -7.45 -3.09
N LEU A 51 14.38 -7.31 -2.09
CA LEU A 51 15.39 -8.32 -1.75
C LEU A 51 14.72 -9.63 -1.28
N LEU A 52 13.68 -9.54 -0.46
CA LEU A 52 12.94 -10.71 0.02
C LEU A 52 12.21 -11.43 -1.11
N LEU A 53 11.56 -10.69 -2.02
CA LEU A 53 10.89 -11.25 -3.19
C LEU A 53 11.87 -12.02 -4.09
N ARG A 54 13.04 -11.45 -4.37
CA ARG A 54 14.09 -12.11 -5.18
C ARG A 54 14.64 -13.35 -4.50
N ASN A 55 14.88 -13.31 -3.20
CA ASN A 55 15.38 -14.45 -2.45
C ASN A 55 14.35 -15.59 -2.38
N SER A 56 13.07 -15.28 -2.35
CA SER A 56 12.00 -16.29 -2.39
C SER A 56 11.88 -16.98 -3.74
N THR A 57 12.22 -16.29 -4.84
CA THR A 57 12.20 -16.88 -6.19
C THR A 57 13.45 -17.72 -6.51
N SER A 58 14.57 -17.46 -5.85
CA SER A 58 15.82 -18.18 -6.11
C SER A 58 15.96 -19.53 -5.37
N THR A 59 15.10 -19.82 -4.38
CA THR A 59 15.24 -21.00 -3.51
C THR A 59 14.43 -22.21 -4.00
N THR A 60 13.97 -22.25 -5.26
CA THR A 60 13.26 -23.42 -5.84
C THR A 60 14.17 -24.59 -6.19
N ALA A 61 15.46 -24.57 -5.83
CA ALA A 61 16.37 -25.68 -6.04
C ALA A 61 17.10 -26.03 -4.74
N THR A 62 16.64 -27.06 -4.08
CA THR A 62 17.27 -27.89 -3.05
C THR A 62 16.71 -27.75 -1.61
N THR A 63 16.24 -28.92 -1.16
CA THR A 63 16.02 -29.40 0.22
C THR A 63 14.73 -29.02 0.95
N THR A 64 13.86 -30.05 1.01
CA THR A 64 12.93 -30.45 2.05
C THR A 64 13.28 -29.95 3.46
N THR A 65 12.72 -28.83 3.86
CA THR A 65 12.34 -28.57 5.25
C THR A 65 11.17 -27.57 5.23
N THR A 66 10.04 -28.05 5.67
CA THR A 66 8.73 -27.42 5.74
C THR A 66 8.68 -26.23 6.70
N ASN A 67 9.40 -25.19 6.41
CA ASN A 67 9.17 -23.84 6.89
C ASN A 67 9.46 -22.92 5.69
N GLU A 68 8.52 -22.91 4.73
CA GLU A 68 8.51 -21.91 3.68
C GLU A 68 8.62 -20.55 4.38
N ARG A 69 9.70 -19.81 4.09
CA ARG A 69 9.89 -18.44 4.51
C ARG A 69 8.84 -17.58 3.82
N ARG A 70 7.61 -17.70 4.32
CA ARG A 70 6.52 -16.84 3.92
C ARG A 70 6.93 -15.44 4.32
N ILE A 71 7.07 -14.55 3.35
CA ILE A 71 7.32 -13.15 3.64
C ILE A 71 6.12 -12.67 4.45
N ASP A 72 6.39 -12.13 5.64
CA ASP A 72 5.36 -11.62 6.52
C ASP A 72 4.58 -10.47 5.86
N SER A 73 3.26 -10.50 6.00
CA SER A 73 2.36 -9.47 5.46
C SER A 73 2.71 -8.08 5.99
N GLU A 74 3.16 -7.98 7.25
CA GLU A 74 3.57 -6.71 7.83
C GLU A 74 4.79 -6.13 7.11
N THR A 75 5.77 -6.95 6.78
CA THR A 75 6.94 -6.53 5.99
C THR A 75 6.54 -6.04 4.60
N MET A 76 5.61 -6.74 3.95
CA MET A 76 5.08 -6.34 2.63
C MET A 76 4.31 -5.02 2.70
N LEU A 77 3.54 -4.81 3.76
CA LEU A 77 2.72 -3.61 3.94
C LEU A 77 3.49 -2.42 4.52
N ALA A 78 4.71 -2.60 5.07
CA ALA A 78 5.48 -1.51 5.66
C ALA A 78 5.74 -0.34 4.69
N PRO A 79 6.26 -0.52 3.46
CA PRO A 79 6.47 0.58 2.53
C PRO A 79 5.15 1.20 2.04
N VAL A 80 4.08 0.41 1.98
CA VAL A 80 2.73 0.89 1.66
C VAL A 80 2.23 1.83 2.75
N ARG A 81 2.39 1.46 4.03
CA ARG A 81 2.00 2.26 5.18
C ARG A 81 2.73 3.61 5.20
N LEU A 82 4.05 3.60 5.03
CA LEU A 82 4.85 4.82 4.95
C LEU A 82 4.40 5.72 3.80
N SER A 83 4.11 5.13 2.64
CA SER A 83 3.61 5.89 1.48
C SER A 83 2.24 6.52 1.72
N CYS A 84 1.34 5.82 2.42
CA CYS A 84 0.04 6.36 2.81
C CYS A 84 0.17 7.50 3.84
N GLN A 85 1.12 7.40 4.77
CA GLN A 85 1.41 8.44 5.77
C GLN A 85 1.96 9.72 5.13
N SER A 86 2.69 9.61 4.02
CA SER A 86 3.24 10.78 3.30
C SER A 86 2.15 11.70 2.72
N ARG A 87 0.93 11.22 2.56
CA ARG A 87 -0.21 11.92 1.96
C ARG A 87 0.03 12.51 0.57
N ARG A 88 1.09 12.08 -0.11
CA ARG A 88 1.39 12.50 -1.48
C ARG A 88 0.56 11.66 -2.45
N PRO A 89 -0.29 12.26 -3.31
CA PRO A 89 -1.23 11.51 -4.15
C PRO A 89 -0.55 10.45 -5.03
N GLU A 90 0.61 10.75 -5.61
CA GLU A 90 1.36 9.82 -6.46
C GLU A 90 1.83 8.58 -5.68
N LEU A 91 2.38 8.77 -4.48
CA LEU A 91 2.86 7.67 -3.62
C LEU A 91 1.68 6.86 -3.07
N VAL A 92 0.63 7.53 -2.63
CA VAL A 92 -0.60 6.89 -2.15
C VAL A 92 -1.26 6.07 -3.25
N GLY A 93 -1.37 6.63 -4.47
CA GLY A 93 -1.95 5.92 -5.62
C GLY A 93 -1.18 4.64 -5.97
N GLN A 94 0.16 4.68 -5.94
CA GLN A 94 1.01 3.51 -6.16
C GLN A 94 0.87 2.50 -5.01
N ALA A 95 0.88 2.96 -3.76
CA ALA A 95 0.73 2.13 -2.58
C ALA A 95 -0.60 1.37 -2.57
N LEU A 96 -1.72 2.04 -2.87
CA LEU A 96 -3.04 1.40 -3.00
C LEU A 96 -3.08 0.38 -4.15
N GLY A 97 -2.37 0.65 -5.27
CA GLY A 97 -2.21 -0.32 -6.36
C GLY A 97 -1.51 -1.60 -5.90
N ILE A 98 -0.49 -1.50 -5.03
CA ILE A 98 0.18 -2.65 -4.41
C ILE A 98 -0.79 -3.41 -3.51
N VAL A 99 -1.56 -2.72 -2.65
CA VAL A 99 -2.59 -3.36 -1.80
C VAL A 99 -3.59 -4.15 -2.62
N GLN A 100 -4.10 -3.57 -3.71
CA GLN A 100 -5.05 -4.27 -4.60
C GLN A 100 -4.47 -5.58 -5.15
N LYS A 101 -3.19 -5.57 -5.53
CA LYS A 101 -2.51 -6.76 -6.02
C LYS A 101 -2.26 -7.79 -4.92
N LEU A 102 -1.78 -7.37 -3.75
CA LEU A 102 -1.58 -8.25 -2.60
C LEU A 102 -2.87 -8.94 -2.18
N VAL A 103 -3.98 -8.22 -2.17
CA VAL A 103 -5.31 -8.74 -1.87
C VAL A 103 -5.83 -9.64 -3.00
N GLY A 104 -5.66 -9.23 -4.26
CA GLY A 104 -6.09 -9.99 -5.43
C GLY A 104 -5.31 -11.31 -5.62
N MET A 105 -4.03 -11.34 -5.21
CA MET A 105 -3.16 -12.53 -5.23
C MET A 105 -3.30 -13.38 -3.97
N SER A 106 -4.42 -13.32 -3.29
CA SER A 106 -4.65 -14.03 -2.03
C SER A 106 -4.47 -15.54 -2.10
N GLU A 107 -4.47 -16.14 -3.31
CA GLU A 107 -4.16 -17.56 -3.50
C GLU A 107 -2.72 -17.90 -3.09
N GLU A 108 -1.77 -16.98 -3.23
CA GLU A 108 -0.38 -17.14 -2.81
C GLU A 108 -0.18 -16.88 -1.30
N GLY A 109 -1.23 -16.49 -0.58
CA GLY A 109 -1.22 -16.37 0.88
C GLY A 109 -0.52 -15.14 1.44
N TRP A 110 -0.35 -14.08 0.65
CA TRP A 110 0.30 -12.83 1.05
C TRP A 110 -0.51 -12.03 2.07
N CYS A 111 -1.84 -12.06 1.96
CA CYS A 111 -2.76 -11.46 2.92
C CYS A 111 -3.71 -12.51 3.50
N THR A 112 -4.00 -12.37 4.78
CA THR A 112 -4.91 -13.22 5.55
C THR A 112 -6.10 -12.43 6.06
N ALA A 113 -7.08 -13.11 6.63
CA ALA A 113 -8.24 -12.44 7.25
C ALA A 113 -7.83 -11.46 8.38
N ALA A 114 -6.67 -11.68 9.03
CA ALA A 114 -6.15 -10.76 10.06
C ALA A 114 -5.69 -9.42 9.46
N ASP A 115 -5.27 -9.41 8.20
CA ASP A 115 -4.76 -8.22 7.53
C ASP A 115 -5.88 -7.25 7.09
N VAL A 116 -7.15 -7.67 7.12
CA VAL A 116 -8.31 -6.82 6.77
C VAL A 116 -8.32 -5.53 7.58
N HIS A 117 -8.07 -5.62 8.89
CA HIS A 117 -8.05 -4.44 9.75
C HIS A 117 -6.88 -3.51 9.42
N THR A 118 -5.72 -4.07 9.07
CA THR A 118 -4.56 -3.29 8.62
C THR A 118 -4.87 -2.57 7.31
N VAL A 119 -5.45 -3.26 6.33
CA VAL A 119 -5.85 -2.66 5.06
C VAL A 119 -6.91 -1.58 5.26
N LEU A 120 -7.92 -1.83 6.11
CA LEU A 120 -8.94 -0.83 6.44
C LEU A 120 -8.32 0.42 7.09
N GLY A 121 -7.40 0.24 8.04
CA GLY A 121 -6.66 1.33 8.67
C GLY A 121 -5.85 2.17 7.67
N LEU A 122 -5.21 1.51 6.68
CA LEU A 122 -4.52 2.19 5.59
C LEU A 122 -5.49 3.04 4.76
N LEU A 123 -6.62 2.48 4.36
CA LEU A 123 -7.64 3.19 3.57
C LEU A 123 -8.20 4.41 4.33
N GLN A 124 -8.45 4.27 5.62
CA GLN A 124 -8.91 5.37 6.47
C GLN A 124 -7.84 6.47 6.61
N SER A 125 -6.56 6.12 6.68
CA SER A 125 -5.48 7.09 6.81
C SER A 125 -5.33 7.99 5.58
N VAL A 126 -5.70 7.50 4.39
CA VAL A 126 -5.59 8.24 3.12
C VAL A 126 -6.90 8.92 2.70
N GLU A 127 -7.99 8.74 3.44
CA GLU A 127 -9.29 9.38 3.17
C GLU A 127 -9.20 10.92 3.08
N ALA A 128 -8.28 11.51 3.85
CA ALA A 128 -8.06 12.94 3.86
C ALA A 128 -7.26 13.48 2.66
N VAL A 129 -6.79 12.62 1.76
CA VAL A 129 -6.08 13.02 0.54
C VAL A 129 -7.13 13.40 -0.51
N TYR A 130 -7.29 14.72 -0.75
CA TYR A 130 -8.27 15.27 -1.69
C TYR A 130 -7.73 15.24 -3.13
N ASP A 131 -7.53 14.05 -3.64
CA ASP A 131 -7.14 13.80 -5.02
C ASP A 131 -8.11 12.79 -5.62
N GLU A 132 -8.68 13.11 -6.77
CA GLU A 132 -9.72 12.29 -7.41
C GLU A 132 -9.19 10.91 -7.78
N SER A 133 -7.93 10.80 -8.21
CA SER A 133 -7.31 9.54 -8.55
C SER A 133 -7.10 8.65 -7.31
N VAL A 134 -6.75 9.25 -6.19
CA VAL A 134 -6.63 8.54 -4.89
C VAL A 134 -7.99 8.07 -4.40
N GLN A 135 -9.02 8.90 -4.48
CA GLN A 135 -10.37 8.53 -4.08
C GLN A 135 -10.92 7.37 -4.92
N LEU A 136 -10.69 7.40 -6.23
CA LEU A 136 -11.01 6.28 -7.11
C LEU A 136 -10.27 5.00 -6.71
N LYS A 137 -8.98 5.11 -6.37
CA LYS A 137 -8.18 3.98 -5.89
C LYS A 137 -8.69 3.42 -4.56
N ILE A 138 -9.16 4.28 -3.64
CA ILE A 138 -9.80 3.83 -2.39
C ILE A 138 -11.03 2.98 -2.70
N LEU A 139 -11.93 3.46 -3.57
CA LEU A 139 -13.14 2.72 -3.97
C LEU A 139 -12.80 1.38 -4.61
N GLN A 140 -11.84 1.36 -5.54
CA GLN A 140 -11.37 0.14 -6.18
C GLN A 140 -10.80 -0.85 -5.15
N THR A 141 -10.03 -0.35 -4.17
CA THR A 141 -9.44 -1.20 -3.13
C THR A 141 -10.51 -1.77 -2.21
N CYS A 142 -11.51 -0.98 -1.82
CA CYS A 142 -12.66 -1.46 -1.05
C CYS A 142 -13.38 -2.59 -1.80
N LEU A 143 -13.60 -2.44 -3.11
CA LEU A 143 -14.25 -3.46 -3.94
C LEU A 143 -13.41 -4.75 -3.97
N VAL A 144 -12.10 -4.65 -4.18
CA VAL A 144 -11.19 -5.81 -4.19
C VAL A 144 -11.19 -6.54 -2.84
N VAL A 145 -11.20 -5.79 -1.72
CA VAL A 145 -11.29 -6.38 -0.37
C VAL A 145 -12.60 -7.12 -0.17
N LEU A 146 -13.72 -6.53 -0.60
CA LEU A 146 -15.06 -7.16 -0.48
C LEU A 146 -15.21 -8.41 -1.36
N GLN A 147 -14.54 -8.45 -2.50
CA GLN A 147 -14.56 -9.58 -3.43
C GLN A 147 -13.54 -10.67 -3.09
N SER A 148 -12.55 -10.38 -2.25
CA SER A 148 -11.52 -11.36 -1.90
C SER A 148 -12.08 -12.49 -1.03
N PRO A 149 -11.98 -13.75 -1.43
CA PRO A 149 -12.51 -14.87 -0.65
C PRO A 149 -11.78 -15.09 0.68
N ARG A 150 -10.52 -14.66 0.79
CA ARG A 150 -9.71 -14.82 2.02
C ARG A 150 -9.82 -13.65 2.97
N LEU A 151 -9.94 -12.44 2.43
CA LEU A 151 -10.10 -11.21 3.18
C LEU A 151 -11.56 -10.89 3.45
N HIS A 152 -12.50 -11.66 2.88
CA HIS A 152 -13.92 -11.39 3.02
C HIS A 152 -14.28 -11.08 4.48
N PRO A 153 -14.65 -9.84 4.78
CA PRO A 153 -14.91 -9.42 6.15
C PRO A 153 -16.13 -10.20 6.68
N ARG A 154 -15.89 -11.08 7.64
CA ARG A 154 -16.96 -11.85 8.29
C ARG A 154 -17.70 -11.04 9.34
N ASN A 155 -17.12 -9.92 9.75
CA ASN A 155 -17.68 -9.04 10.76
C ASN A 155 -18.50 -7.91 10.09
N ALA A 156 -19.76 -7.76 10.50
CA ALA A 156 -20.65 -6.70 10.03
C ALA A 156 -20.05 -5.30 10.24
N GLU A 157 -19.32 -5.08 11.32
CA GLU A 157 -18.66 -3.81 11.62
C GLU A 157 -17.61 -3.43 10.56
N THR A 158 -16.81 -4.42 10.12
CA THR A 158 -15.80 -4.20 9.06
C THR A 158 -16.47 -3.88 7.72
N ILE A 159 -17.56 -4.57 7.39
CA ILE A 159 -18.35 -4.30 6.17
C ILE A 159 -18.93 -2.88 6.23
N LEU A 160 -19.54 -2.50 7.34
CA LEU A 160 -20.10 -1.17 7.52
C LEU A 160 -19.01 -0.08 7.45
N SER A 161 -17.82 -0.34 7.98
CA SER A 161 -16.68 0.58 7.90
C SER A 161 -16.20 0.78 6.46
N LEU A 162 -16.11 -0.31 5.66
CA LEU A 162 -15.77 -0.23 4.22
C LEU A 162 -16.84 0.53 3.43
N VAL A 163 -18.11 0.24 3.67
CA VAL A 163 -19.22 0.93 3.01
C VAL A 163 -19.25 2.41 3.37
N SER A 164 -19.07 2.75 4.65
CA SER A 164 -18.99 4.13 5.12
C SER A 164 -17.82 4.88 4.48
N LEU A 165 -16.67 4.22 4.32
CA LEU A 165 -15.51 4.78 3.64
C LEU A 165 -15.81 5.07 2.16
N CYS A 166 -16.52 4.16 1.47
CA CYS A 166 -16.95 4.38 0.08
C CYS A 166 -17.85 5.62 -0.04
N PHE A 167 -18.84 5.77 0.84
CA PHE A 167 -19.69 6.95 0.83
C PHE A 167 -18.91 8.24 1.08
N ARG A 168 -17.97 8.23 2.01
CA ARG A 168 -17.13 9.40 2.30
C ARG A 168 -16.20 9.75 1.13
N ALA A 169 -15.64 8.76 0.45
CA ALA A 169 -14.80 8.97 -0.73
C ALA A 169 -15.60 9.50 -1.94
N MET A 170 -16.89 9.15 -2.04
CA MET A 170 -17.77 9.61 -3.12
C MET A 170 -18.39 10.99 -2.84
N THR A 171 -18.40 11.43 -1.59
CA THR A 171 -19.02 12.72 -1.25
C THR A 171 -18.04 13.85 -1.64
N PRO A 172 -18.41 14.71 -2.61
CA PRO A 172 -17.59 15.85 -2.96
C PRO A 172 -17.57 16.78 -1.74
N ARG A 173 -16.46 16.79 -1.03
CA ARG A 173 -16.25 17.78 0.04
C ARG A 173 -16.07 19.11 -0.64
N GLY A 174 -17.13 19.91 -0.61
CA GLY A 174 -17.22 21.20 -1.26
C GLY A 174 -16.00 22.05 -0.96
N LYS A 175 -15.45 22.68 -1.99
CA LYS A 175 -14.49 23.80 -1.88
C LYS A 175 -15.24 24.98 -1.24
N GLY A 176 -15.45 24.93 0.06
CA GLY A 176 -16.23 25.99 0.71
C GLY A 176 -16.32 25.81 2.22
N GLN A 177 -15.20 25.87 2.90
CA GLN A 177 -15.09 26.45 4.23
C GLN A 177 -13.66 27.00 4.36
N VAL A 178 -13.52 28.25 3.95
CA VAL A 178 -12.46 29.16 4.35
C VAL A 178 -12.85 29.71 5.71
#